data_2d6e4ea3231c33889ccf1116557d53e6
#
_entry.id   2d6e4ea3231c33889ccf1116557d53e6
#
_cell.length_a   1.000
_cell.length_b   1.000
_cell.length_c   1.000
_cell.angle_alpha   90.00
_cell.angle_beta   90.00
_cell.angle_gamma   90.00
#
_symmetry.space_group_name_H-M   'P 1'
#
loop_
_entity.id
_entity.type
_entity.pdbx_description
1 polymer ?
#
loop_
_entity_poly.entity_id
_entity_poly.type
_entity_poly.pdbx_seq_one_letter_code
_entity_poly.pdbx_strand_id
1 'polypeptide(L)'
;MKNRSLYIQDKAFSRTESVHEALLSSCDNAIGGYGAFAFASKDGVDLFLNDDLFLSMIKKGQYHLVIGIDEITNERALNALNEIAKLNKNLSIKIYFSNDSGSIFHPKFSLTKTKTGEGFLVIGSGNLTLRGLRKNKEAFAKIKLTQKELIETEAYLTEWLRESKVNLRDLDDSEVLEKAKSNIFVSKKKKKKISTIKKDSDKGIVDDKHKTDGYDEEIWEYSGENEILFAEIPGSGNRWKQANFDKENFTNFFGAIPGNNFHRILLRHVNKLSLSDIENRQSVSVKSKNYRFELDAASGLDYPTNGRPIGVFIKVSTRIFMYHLFMPSDPMHF
;
A
#
# COMPACT_ATOMS: atom_id res chain seq x y z
N MET A 1 -17.37 16.39 14.39
CA MET A 1 -16.38 16.52 13.28
C MET A 1 -17.13 16.92 12.02
N LYS A 2 -16.68 17.94 11.27
CA LYS A 2 -17.28 18.24 9.96
C LYS A 2 -17.06 17.03 9.05
N ASN A 3 -18.13 16.49 8.46
CA ASN A 3 -18.05 15.42 7.46
C ASN A 3 -17.30 15.97 6.25
N ARG A 4 -16.00 15.74 6.16
CA ARG A 4 -15.26 15.97 4.94
C ARG A 4 -15.59 14.85 3.98
N SER A 5 -15.99 15.19 2.77
CA SER A 5 -16.19 14.24 1.67
C SER A 5 -15.02 14.22 0.68
N LEU A 6 -14.22 15.30 0.61
CA LEU A 6 -13.07 15.44 -0.28
C LEU A 6 -11.76 15.47 0.51
N TYR A 7 -10.79 14.68 0.07
CA TYR A 7 -9.46 14.54 0.65
C TYR A 7 -8.38 14.74 -0.40
N ILE A 8 -7.24 15.26 0.03
CA ILE A 8 -6.03 15.37 -0.78
C ILE A 8 -4.92 14.56 -0.11
N GLN A 9 -4.37 13.60 -0.85
CA GLN A 9 -3.15 12.90 -0.50
C GLN A 9 -1.97 13.72 -1.03
N ASP A 10 -1.22 14.38 -0.14
CA ASP A 10 0.00 15.11 -0.48
C ASP A 10 0.93 15.13 0.74
N LYS A 11 2.18 14.67 0.57
CA LYS A 11 3.19 14.65 1.66
C LYS A 11 3.49 16.04 2.24
N ALA A 12 3.31 17.09 1.46
CA ALA A 12 3.52 18.48 1.90
C ALA A 12 2.32 19.04 2.71
N PHE A 13 1.20 18.33 2.76
CA PHE A 13 0.02 18.77 3.47
C PHE A 13 -0.07 18.07 4.84
N SER A 14 0.08 18.84 5.92
CA SER A 14 0.15 18.31 7.31
C SER A 14 -1.09 17.51 7.74
N ARG A 15 -2.25 17.79 7.14
CA ARG A 15 -3.51 17.09 7.41
C ARG A 15 -3.88 16.11 6.30
N THR A 16 -2.88 15.61 5.59
CA THR A 16 -3.06 14.65 4.51
C THR A 16 -3.64 13.35 5.02
N GLU A 17 -4.55 12.78 4.26
CA GLU A 17 -5.02 11.41 4.40
C GLU A 17 -4.65 10.64 3.13
N SER A 18 -4.43 9.34 3.24
CA SER A 18 -4.11 8.52 2.08
C SER A 18 -5.33 7.77 1.57
N VAL A 19 -5.34 7.49 0.26
CA VAL A 19 -6.34 6.61 -0.36
C VAL A 19 -6.40 5.27 0.38
N HIS A 20 -5.23 4.72 0.75
CA HIS A 20 -5.12 3.47 1.51
C HIS A 20 -5.92 3.51 2.82
N GLU A 21 -5.71 4.54 3.63
CA GLU A 21 -6.37 4.68 4.93
C GLU A 21 -7.87 4.93 4.79
N ALA A 22 -8.29 5.64 3.75
CA ALA A 22 -9.71 5.80 3.43
C ALA A 22 -10.36 4.46 3.06
N LEU A 23 -9.68 3.65 2.23
CA LEU A 23 -10.13 2.31 1.87
C LEU A 23 -10.23 1.41 3.12
N LEU A 24 -9.20 1.36 3.96
CA LEU A 24 -9.21 0.57 5.19
C LEU A 24 -10.32 1.01 6.14
N SER A 25 -10.50 2.32 6.33
CA SER A 25 -11.56 2.85 7.20
C SER A 25 -12.97 2.59 6.65
N SER A 26 -13.12 2.32 5.35
CA SER A 26 -14.41 1.89 4.78
C SER A 26 -14.69 0.40 5.00
N CYS A 27 -13.65 -0.41 5.24
CA CYS A 27 -13.79 -1.84 5.55
C CYS A 27 -14.22 -2.09 7.01
N ASP A 28 -14.04 -1.09 7.89
CA ASP A 28 -14.41 -1.25 9.30
C ASP A 28 -15.93 -1.46 9.44
N ASN A 29 -16.30 -2.55 10.14
CA ASN A 29 -17.69 -3.01 10.27
C ASN A 29 -18.43 -3.33 8.96
N ALA A 30 -17.74 -3.33 7.83
CA ALA A 30 -18.32 -3.75 6.56
C ALA A 30 -18.43 -5.29 6.44
N ILE A 31 -19.29 -5.70 5.52
CA ILE A 31 -19.59 -7.12 5.23
C ILE A 31 -19.42 -7.48 3.76
N GLY A 32 -18.68 -6.68 2.99
CA GLY A 32 -18.43 -6.90 1.57
C GLY A 32 -18.70 -5.66 0.73
N GLY A 33 -18.75 -5.82 -0.59
CA GLY A 33 -18.97 -4.71 -1.52
C GLY A 33 -18.42 -4.93 -2.91
N TYR A 34 -18.01 -3.83 -3.55
CA TYR A 34 -17.52 -3.78 -4.94
C TYR A 34 -16.30 -2.87 -5.03
N GLY A 35 -15.39 -3.18 -5.95
CA GLY A 35 -14.27 -2.30 -6.26
C GLY A 35 -13.88 -2.39 -7.72
N ALA A 36 -13.36 -1.30 -8.27
CA ALA A 36 -12.75 -1.28 -9.59
C ALA A 36 -11.54 -0.35 -9.58
N PHE A 37 -10.42 -0.83 -10.12
CA PHE A 37 -9.21 -0.04 -10.27
C PHE A 37 -8.62 -0.26 -11.66
N ALA A 38 -8.19 0.84 -12.29
CA ALA A 38 -7.56 0.78 -13.60
C ALA A 38 -6.30 -0.07 -13.61
N PHE A 39 -5.52 0.03 -12.53
CA PHE A 39 -4.24 -0.66 -12.41
C PHE A 39 -4.02 -1.21 -11.01
N ALA A 40 -3.31 -2.35 -10.94
CA ALA A 40 -2.82 -2.92 -9.70
C ALA A 40 -1.32 -3.20 -9.77
N SER A 41 -0.61 -3.06 -8.66
CA SER A 41 0.74 -3.60 -8.47
C SER A 41 0.74 -4.63 -7.33
N LYS A 42 1.77 -5.52 -7.29
CA LYS A 42 1.91 -6.48 -6.19
C LYS A 42 1.82 -5.78 -4.82
N ASP A 43 2.61 -4.73 -4.61
CA ASP A 43 2.63 -4.02 -3.33
C ASP A 43 1.28 -3.34 -3.02
N GLY A 44 0.56 -2.84 -4.04
CA GLY A 44 -0.77 -2.28 -3.83
C GLY A 44 -1.81 -3.34 -3.42
N VAL A 45 -1.75 -4.51 -4.04
CA VAL A 45 -2.55 -5.69 -3.68
C VAL A 45 -2.26 -6.11 -2.24
N ASP A 46 -0.98 -6.27 -1.90
CA ASP A 46 -0.56 -6.70 -0.55
C ASP A 46 -0.99 -5.70 0.52
N LEU A 47 -0.85 -4.39 0.27
CA LEU A 47 -1.22 -3.36 1.22
C LEU A 47 -2.72 -3.30 1.53
N PHE A 48 -3.57 -3.50 0.54
CA PHE A 48 -5.01 -3.35 0.75
C PHE A 48 -5.72 -4.69 0.95
N LEU A 49 -5.50 -5.66 0.06
CA LEU A 49 -6.26 -6.90 0.10
C LEU A 49 -5.74 -7.90 1.16
N ASN A 50 -4.48 -7.79 1.57
CA ASN A 50 -3.91 -8.58 2.67
C ASN A 50 -4.00 -7.87 4.04
N ASP A 51 -4.58 -6.66 4.12
CA ASP A 51 -4.79 -6.00 5.42
C ASP A 51 -5.92 -6.68 6.22
N ASP A 52 -5.71 -6.79 7.54
CA ASP A 52 -6.63 -7.44 8.47
C ASP A 52 -8.06 -6.88 8.42
N LEU A 53 -8.23 -5.58 8.16
CA LEU A 53 -9.55 -4.94 8.04
C LEU A 53 -10.27 -5.42 6.79
N PHE A 54 -9.59 -5.49 5.65
CA PHE A 54 -10.16 -6.02 4.42
C PHE A 54 -10.48 -7.52 4.56
N LEU A 55 -9.53 -8.30 5.08
CA LEU A 55 -9.74 -9.74 5.31
C LEU A 55 -10.88 -10.01 6.29
N SER A 56 -11.01 -9.21 7.34
CA SER A 56 -12.14 -9.30 8.29
C SER A 56 -13.48 -8.97 7.63
N MET A 57 -13.52 -8.03 6.69
CA MET A 57 -14.71 -7.69 5.92
C MET A 57 -15.16 -8.85 5.03
N ILE A 58 -14.25 -9.40 4.21
CA ILE A 58 -14.59 -10.47 3.27
C ILE A 58 -14.91 -11.82 3.95
N LYS A 59 -14.47 -12.05 5.19
CA LYS A 59 -14.95 -13.19 6.01
C LYS A 59 -16.44 -13.13 6.30
N LYS A 60 -17.05 -11.94 6.22
CA LYS A 60 -18.48 -11.71 6.57
C LYS A 60 -19.39 -11.67 5.35
N GLY A 61 -18.84 -11.47 4.15
CA GLY A 61 -19.61 -11.42 2.91
C GLY A 61 -18.76 -11.17 1.68
N GLN A 62 -19.39 -11.10 0.52
CA GLN A 62 -18.71 -11.08 -0.77
C GLN A 62 -18.17 -9.69 -1.13
N TYR A 63 -17.02 -9.67 -1.77
CA TYR A 63 -16.43 -8.49 -2.40
C TYR A 63 -16.08 -8.81 -3.86
N HIS A 64 -16.61 -8.01 -4.79
CA HIS A 64 -16.38 -8.13 -6.22
C HIS A 64 -15.37 -7.07 -6.66
N LEU A 65 -14.24 -7.50 -7.20
CA LEU A 65 -13.15 -6.61 -7.62
C LEU A 65 -12.89 -6.76 -9.12
N VAL A 66 -12.85 -5.62 -9.82
CA VAL A 66 -12.46 -5.55 -11.24
C VAL A 66 -11.16 -4.77 -11.36
N ILE A 67 -10.17 -5.35 -12.03
CA ILE A 67 -8.86 -4.73 -12.29
C ILE A 67 -8.63 -4.63 -13.79
N GLY A 68 -8.22 -3.45 -14.26
CA GLY A 68 -7.75 -3.29 -15.64
C GLY A 68 -6.38 -3.92 -15.86
N ILE A 69 -6.17 -4.47 -17.05
CA ILE A 69 -4.93 -5.18 -17.40
C ILE A 69 -3.87 -4.30 -18.07
N ASP A 70 -4.19 -3.07 -18.37
CA ASP A 70 -3.27 -2.24 -19.15
C ASP A 70 -2.05 -1.77 -18.34
N GLU A 71 -0.96 -1.47 -19.04
CA GLU A 71 0.29 -0.82 -18.61
C GLU A 71 0.97 -1.35 -17.34
N ILE A 72 0.36 -1.16 -16.16
CA ILE A 72 0.98 -1.38 -14.84
C ILE A 72 0.67 -2.76 -14.29
N THR A 73 -0.53 -3.29 -14.57
CA THR A 73 -0.96 -4.60 -14.08
C THR A 73 -0.17 -5.69 -14.77
N ASN A 74 0.87 -6.19 -14.13
CA ASN A 74 1.82 -7.16 -14.65
C ASN A 74 1.63 -8.54 -14.02
N GLU A 75 2.45 -9.52 -14.45
CA GLU A 75 2.41 -10.90 -13.95
C GLU A 75 2.54 -11.00 -12.43
N ARG A 76 3.36 -10.16 -11.78
CA ARG A 76 3.49 -10.14 -10.31
C ARG A 76 2.20 -9.69 -9.62
N ALA A 77 1.53 -8.69 -10.18
CA ALA A 77 0.24 -8.23 -9.67
C ALA A 77 -0.84 -9.31 -9.84
N LEU A 78 -0.88 -9.99 -10.99
CA LEU A 78 -1.82 -11.10 -11.22
C LEU A 78 -1.56 -12.27 -10.26
N ASN A 79 -0.31 -12.62 -10.01
CA ASN A 79 0.04 -13.68 -9.07
C ASN A 79 -0.44 -13.33 -7.65
N ALA A 80 -0.19 -12.11 -7.17
CA ALA A 80 -0.67 -11.67 -5.87
C ALA A 80 -2.21 -11.67 -5.77
N LEU A 81 -2.91 -11.20 -6.82
CA LEU A 81 -4.37 -11.27 -6.90
C LEU A 81 -4.89 -12.72 -6.87
N ASN A 82 -4.22 -13.63 -7.58
CA ASN A 82 -4.60 -15.03 -7.63
C ASN A 82 -4.38 -15.75 -6.29
N GLU A 83 -3.27 -15.48 -5.63
CA GLU A 83 -2.95 -16.04 -4.30
C GLU A 83 -4.02 -15.65 -3.27
N ILE A 84 -4.35 -14.36 -3.19
CA ILE A 84 -5.36 -13.92 -2.23
C ILE A 84 -6.76 -14.42 -2.58
N ALA A 85 -7.13 -14.49 -3.86
CA ALA A 85 -8.43 -15.00 -4.29
C ALA A 85 -8.58 -16.50 -3.95
N LYS A 86 -7.54 -17.31 -4.13
CA LYS A 86 -7.54 -18.73 -3.78
C LYS A 86 -7.77 -18.98 -2.29
N LEU A 87 -7.25 -18.12 -1.44
CA LEU A 87 -7.38 -18.21 0.02
C LEU A 87 -8.73 -17.69 0.54
N ASN A 88 -9.48 -16.91 -0.27
CA ASN A 88 -10.67 -16.20 0.18
C ASN A 88 -11.84 -16.39 -0.80
N LYS A 89 -12.68 -17.38 -0.54
CA LYS A 89 -13.83 -17.73 -1.40
C LYS A 89 -14.87 -16.60 -1.59
N ASN A 90 -14.91 -15.65 -0.69
CA ASN A 90 -15.79 -14.49 -0.76
C ASN A 90 -15.19 -13.31 -1.55
N LEU A 91 -13.97 -13.45 -2.08
CA LEU A 91 -13.33 -12.49 -2.95
C LEU A 91 -13.42 -12.95 -4.39
N SER A 92 -14.25 -12.28 -5.19
CA SER A 92 -14.36 -12.51 -6.63
C SER A 92 -13.55 -11.45 -7.36
N ILE A 93 -12.54 -11.86 -8.15
CA ILE A 93 -11.72 -10.95 -8.92
C ILE A 93 -11.90 -11.24 -10.42
N LYS A 94 -12.15 -10.20 -11.20
CA LYS A 94 -12.18 -10.24 -12.66
C LYS A 94 -11.21 -9.22 -13.23
N ILE A 95 -10.66 -9.55 -14.37
CA ILE A 95 -9.80 -8.65 -15.14
C ILE A 95 -10.62 -8.04 -16.26
N TYR A 96 -10.64 -6.71 -16.34
CA TYR A 96 -11.21 -6.02 -17.48
C TYR A 96 -10.20 -6.03 -18.62
N PHE A 97 -10.55 -6.74 -19.67
CA PHE A 97 -9.77 -6.90 -20.88
C PHE A 97 -10.59 -6.43 -22.07
N SER A 98 -10.13 -5.42 -22.77
CA SER A 98 -10.77 -4.92 -23.99
C SER A 98 -9.73 -4.79 -25.11
N ASN A 99 -10.12 -5.17 -26.31
CA ASN A 99 -9.33 -4.98 -27.53
C ASN A 99 -9.58 -3.59 -28.16
N ASP A 100 -10.39 -2.74 -27.55
CA ASP A 100 -10.62 -1.37 -27.99
C ASP A 100 -9.35 -0.52 -27.77
N SER A 101 -8.72 -0.13 -28.87
CA SER A 101 -7.50 0.70 -28.85
C SER A 101 -7.79 2.18 -28.57
N GLY A 102 -9.06 2.58 -28.57
CA GLY A 102 -9.49 3.98 -28.41
C GLY A 102 -9.75 4.40 -26.96
N SER A 103 -9.88 3.44 -26.06
CA SER A 103 -10.16 3.72 -24.64
C SER A 103 -9.45 2.73 -23.72
N ILE A 104 -9.20 3.16 -22.47
CA ILE A 104 -8.68 2.32 -21.42
C ILE A 104 -9.68 2.18 -20.28
N PHE A 105 -9.69 1.05 -19.62
CA PHE A 105 -10.43 0.88 -18.37
C PHE A 105 -9.81 1.71 -17.26
N HIS A 106 -10.49 2.78 -16.77
CA HIS A 106 -9.88 3.74 -15.88
C HIS A 106 -10.64 4.11 -14.60
N PRO A 107 -11.59 3.27 -14.09
CA PRO A 107 -12.23 3.50 -12.79
C PRO A 107 -11.26 3.35 -11.63
N LYS A 108 -11.55 4.03 -10.51
CA LYS A 108 -10.84 3.88 -9.25
C LYS A 108 -11.81 4.14 -8.11
N PHE A 109 -12.44 3.10 -7.61
CA PHE A 109 -13.37 3.18 -6.49
C PHE A 109 -13.43 1.89 -5.69
N SER A 110 -13.92 2.00 -4.46
CA SER A 110 -14.35 0.90 -3.61
C SER A 110 -15.64 1.29 -2.90
N LEU A 111 -16.67 0.47 -3.06
CA LEU A 111 -17.93 0.54 -2.34
C LEU A 111 -17.93 -0.56 -1.29
N THR A 112 -18.20 -0.21 -0.04
CA THR A 112 -18.38 -1.17 1.05
C THR A 112 -19.77 -1.04 1.64
N LYS A 113 -20.31 -2.14 2.17
CA LYS A 113 -21.62 -2.20 2.81
C LYS A 113 -21.56 -2.76 4.22
N THR A 114 -22.39 -2.25 5.10
CA THR A 114 -22.52 -2.71 6.49
C THR A 114 -23.78 -3.56 6.69
N LYS A 115 -23.85 -4.27 7.81
CA LYS A 115 -25.07 -5.03 8.19
C LYS A 115 -26.30 -4.14 8.40
N THR A 116 -26.11 -2.87 8.71
CA THR A 116 -27.19 -1.91 8.93
C THR A 116 -27.79 -1.36 7.64
N GLY A 117 -27.23 -1.76 6.47
CA GLY A 117 -27.67 -1.29 5.17
C GLY A 117 -27.10 0.06 4.77
N GLU A 118 -26.18 0.63 5.54
CA GLU A 118 -25.40 1.79 5.15
C GLU A 118 -24.13 1.34 4.40
N GLY A 119 -23.47 2.27 3.69
CA GLY A 119 -22.23 1.97 3.00
C GLY A 119 -21.28 3.17 2.92
N PHE A 120 -20.08 2.89 2.43
CA PHE A 120 -19.10 3.92 2.09
C PHE A 120 -18.61 3.72 0.67
N LEU A 121 -18.61 4.80 -0.09
CA LEU A 121 -17.97 4.88 -1.41
C LEU A 121 -16.68 5.70 -1.28
N VAL A 122 -15.54 5.06 -1.55
CA VAL A 122 -14.26 5.76 -1.77
C VAL A 122 -14.02 5.80 -3.27
N ILE A 123 -13.89 7.00 -3.82
CA ILE A 123 -13.71 7.22 -5.27
C ILE A 123 -12.71 8.36 -5.49
N GLY A 124 -11.80 8.21 -6.46
CA GLY A 124 -10.80 9.23 -6.73
C GLY A 124 -9.81 8.87 -7.82
N SER A 125 -8.61 9.46 -7.74
CA SER A 125 -7.57 9.29 -8.74
C SER A 125 -6.59 8.13 -8.45
N GLY A 126 -6.57 7.62 -7.21
CA GLY A 126 -5.59 6.62 -6.76
C GLY A 126 -5.87 5.20 -7.26
N ASN A 127 -4.89 4.59 -7.93
CA ASN A 127 -4.92 3.19 -8.35
C ASN A 127 -4.57 2.24 -7.19
N LEU A 128 -4.84 0.92 -7.38
CA LEU A 128 -4.42 -0.13 -6.45
C LEU A 128 -2.92 -0.44 -6.61
N THR A 129 -2.11 0.59 -6.45
CA THR A 129 -0.65 0.54 -6.50
C THR A 129 -0.09 1.22 -5.26
N LEU A 130 1.12 0.86 -4.85
CA LEU A 130 1.75 1.54 -3.70
C LEU A 130 1.83 3.06 -3.90
N ARG A 131 2.11 3.52 -5.11
CA ARG A 131 2.14 4.96 -5.44
C ARG A 131 0.75 5.59 -5.30
N GLY A 132 -0.28 5.03 -5.91
CA GLY A 132 -1.65 5.53 -5.86
C GLY A 132 -2.23 5.50 -4.44
N LEU A 133 -1.95 4.44 -3.69
CA LEU A 133 -2.43 4.28 -2.32
C LEU A 133 -1.74 5.21 -1.31
N ARG A 134 -0.43 5.55 -1.51
CA ARG A 134 0.38 6.16 -0.45
C ARG A 134 1.30 7.31 -0.87
N LYS A 135 1.81 7.38 -2.09
CA LYS A 135 2.89 8.32 -2.44
C LYS A 135 2.50 9.43 -3.38
N ASN A 136 1.72 9.14 -4.42
CA ASN A 136 1.31 10.16 -5.37
C ASN A 136 0.50 11.25 -4.69
N LYS A 137 0.43 12.41 -5.34
CA LYS A 137 -0.58 13.41 -5.03
C LYS A 137 -1.88 12.96 -5.66
N GLU A 138 -2.85 12.63 -4.82
CA GLU A 138 -4.15 12.09 -5.24
C GLU A 138 -5.28 12.93 -4.64
N ALA A 139 -6.40 13.01 -5.36
CA ALA A 139 -7.64 13.56 -4.84
C ALA A 139 -8.69 12.44 -4.78
N PHE A 140 -9.41 12.34 -3.67
CA PHE A 140 -10.45 11.33 -3.51
C PHE A 140 -11.57 11.80 -2.59
N ALA A 141 -12.73 11.20 -2.74
CA ALA A 141 -13.87 11.38 -1.85
C ALA A 141 -14.14 10.09 -1.07
N LYS A 142 -14.53 10.24 0.19
CA LYS A 142 -15.16 9.18 0.99
C LYS A 142 -16.56 9.62 1.34
N ILE A 143 -17.55 8.95 0.78
CA ILE A 143 -18.98 9.30 0.84
C ILE A 143 -19.69 8.24 1.65
N LYS A 144 -20.39 8.64 2.72
CA LYS A 144 -21.31 7.77 3.43
C LYS A 144 -22.62 7.70 2.64
N LEU A 145 -23.07 6.48 2.33
CA LEU A 145 -24.32 6.22 1.64
C LEU A 145 -25.39 5.79 2.61
N THR A 146 -26.58 6.33 2.45
CA THR A 146 -27.79 5.82 3.08
C THR A 146 -28.17 4.46 2.50
N GLN A 147 -29.05 3.75 3.15
CA GLN A 147 -29.54 2.45 2.66
C GLN A 147 -30.11 2.53 1.24
N LYS A 148 -30.89 3.57 0.94
CA LYS A 148 -31.45 3.79 -0.40
C LYS A 148 -30.37 3.99 -1.45
N GLU A 149 -29.43 4.90 -1.19
CA GLU A 149 -28.31 5.21 -2.11
C GLU A 149 -27.41 3.99 -2.33
N LEU A 150 -27.19 3.19 -1.28
CA LEU A 150 -26.42 1.95 -1.39
C LEU A 150 -27.11 0.94 -2.31
N ILE A 151 -28.42 0.70 -2.12
CA ILE A 151 -29.21 -0.23 -2.97
C ILE A 151 -29.17 0.23 -4.43
N GLU A 152 -29.38 1.50 -4.69
CA GLU A 152 -29.35 2.06 -6.05
C GLU A 152 -27.95 1.92 -6.67
N THR A 153 -26.89 2.16 -5.90
CA THR A 153 -25.49 2.02 -6.36
C THR A 153 -25.13 0.56 -6.62
N GLU A 154 -25.53 -0.37 -5.74
CA GLU A 154 -25.28 -1.81 -5.94
C GLU A 154 -26.04 -2.35 -7.17
N ALA A 155 -27.28 -1.89 -7.39
CA ALA A 155 -28.06 -2.26 -8.57
C ALA A 155 -27.37 -1.79 -9.86
N TYR A 156 -26.92 -0.53 -9.90
CA TYR A 156 -26.16 0.04 -11.02
C TYR A 156 -24.87 -0.74 -11.31
N LEU A 157 -24.07 -1.05 -10.28
CA LEU A 157 -22.84 -1.81 -10.44
C LEU A 157 -23.08 -3.25 -10.89
N THR A 158 -24.14 -3.88 -10.39
CA THR A 158 -24.53 -5.24 -10.81
C THR A 158 -24.94 -5.26 -12.28
N GLU A 159 -25.68 -4.26 -12.73
CA GLU A 159 -26.07 -4.11 -14.14
C GLU A 159 -24.85 -3.87 -15.02
N TRP A 160 -23.95 -2.96 -14.62
CA TRP A 160 -22.70 -2.73 -15.31
C TRP A 160 -21.84 -4.01 -15.45
N LEU A 161 -21.70 -4.79 -14.38
CA LEU A 161 -20.95 -6.07 -14.43
C LEU A 161 -21.59 -7.06 -15.40
N ARG A 162 -22.92 -7.13 -15.43
CA ARG A 162 -23.68 -7.99 -16.35
C ARG A 162 -23.44 -7.60 -17.81
N GLU A 163 -23.51 -6.34 -18.14
CA GLU A 163 -23.32 -5.82 -19.50
C GLU A 163 -21.87 -5.88 -19.96
N SER A 164 -20.93 -5.68 -19.02
CA SER A 164 -19.49 -5.78 -19.30
C SER A 164 -18.96 -7.22 -19.38
N LYS A 165 -19.82 -8.24 -19.23
CA LYS A 165 -19.40 -9.65 -19.13
C LYS A 165 -18.46 -10.11 -20.23
N VAL A 166 -18.62 -9.59 -21.44
CA VAL A 166 -17.77 -9.93 -22.60
C VAL A 166 -16.32 -9.46 -22.43
N ASN A 167 -16.10 -8.42 -21.61
CA ASN A 167 -14.78 -7.84 -21.33
C ASN A 167 -14.20 -8.34 -20.00
N LEU A 168 -14.96 -9.07 -19.20
CA LEU A 168 -14.53 -9.59 -17.91
C LEU A 168 -13.93 -10.99 -18.08
N ARG A 169 -12.65 -11.12 -17.76
CA ARG A 169 -11.87 -12.36 -17.85
C ARG A 169 -11.51 -12.86 -16.45
N ASP A 170 -11.20 -14.15 -16.38
CA ASP A 170 -10.60 -14.74 -15.18
C ASP A 170 -9.10 -14.42 -15.09
N LEU A 171 -8.54 -14.57 -13.89
CA LEU A 171 -7.11 -14.28 -13.62
C LEU A 171 -6.16 -15.24 -14.37
N ASP A 172 -6.63 -16.43 -14.71
CA ASP A 172 -5.90 -17.49 -15.43
C ASP A 172 -6.20 -17.53 -16.94
N ASP A 173 -6.97 -16.58 -17.45
CA ASP A 173 -7.23 -16.46 -18.89
C ASP A 173 -5.91 -16.22 -19.66
N SER A 174 -5.72 -16.95 -20.75
CA SER A 174 -4.47 -16.93 -21.52
C SER A 174 -4.13 -15.57 -22.12
N GLU A 175 -5.12 -14.81 -22.59
CA GLU A 175 -4.93 -13.46 -23.15
C GLU A 175 -4.53 -12.46 -22.05
N VAL A 176 -5.12 -12.61 -20.85
CA VAL A 176 -4.77 -11.82 -19.65
C VAL A 176 -3.32 -12.08 -19.25
N LEU A 177 -2.89 -13.35 -19.18
CA LEU A 177 -1.53 -13.72 -18.81
C LEU A 177 -0.50 -13.22 -19.83
N GLU A 178 -0.79 -13.31 -21.13
CA GLU A 178 0.07 -12.80 -22.18
C GLU A 178 0.21 -11.27 -22.09
N LYS A 179 -0.90 -10.56 -21.93
CA LYS A 179 -0.90 -9.10 -21.77
C LYS A 179 -0.09 -8.67 -20.55
N ALA A 180 -0.27 -9.32 -19.40
CA ALA A 180 0.47 -9.04 -18.19
C ALA A 180 1.99 -9.22 -18.35
N LYS A 181 2.43 -10.26 -19.07
CA LYS A 181 3.83 -10.46 -19.43
C LYS A 181 4.35 -9.33 -20.32
N SER A 182 3.56 -8.87 -21.29
CA SER A 182 3.94 -7.77 -22.18
C SER A 182 4.12 -6.44 -21.44
N ASN A 183 3.36 -6.19 -20.39
CA ASN A 183 3.43 -4.96 -19.58
C ASN A 183 4.81 -4.79 -18.92
N ILE A 184 5.48 -5.87 -18.52
CA ILE A 184 6.86 -5.85 -17.99
C ILE A 184 7.86 -5.31 -19.02
N PHE A 185 7.72 -5.68 -20.30
CA PHE A 185 8.61 -5.21 -21.34
C PHE A 185 8.44 -3.73 -21.66
N VAL A 186 7.23 -3.20 -21.61
CA VAL A 186 6.93 -1.77 -21.81
C VAL A 186 7.60 -0.94 -20.71
N SER A 187 7.53 -1.38 -19.47
CA SER A 187 8.16 -0.70 -18.34
C SER A 187 9.69 -0.67 -18.46
N LYS A 188 10.32 -1.78 -18.89
CA LYS A 188 11.78 -1.85 -19.12
C LYS A 188 12.23 -0.92 -20.26
N LYS A 189 11.46 -0.79 -21.35
CA LYS A 189 11.75 0.14 -22.45
C LYS A 189 11.66 1.61 -22.04
N LYS A 190 10.62 1.98 -21.28
CA LYS A 190 10.47 3.35 -20.74
C LYS A 190 11.66 3.72 -19.84
N LYS A 191 12.12 2.80 -18.94
CA LYS A 191 13.30 3.02 -18.09
C LYS A 191 14.60 3.21 -18.87
N LYS A 192 14.85 2.38 -19.88
CA LYS A 192 16.04 2.50 -20.71
C LYS A 192 16.11 3.86 -21.43
N LYS A 193 14.96 4.38 -21.88
CA LYS A 193 14.86 5.70 -22.53
C LYS A 193 15.10 6.86 -21.53
N ILE A 194 14.60 6.75 -20.29
CA ILE A 194 14.82 7.76 -19.24
C ILE A 194 16.27 7.74 -18.75
N SER A 195 16.89 6.57 -18.59
CA SER A 195 18.30 6.45 -18.19
C SER A 195 19.27 6.98 -19.26
N THR A 196 18.91 6.87 -20.54
CA THR A 196 19.71 7.42 -21.64
C THR A 196 19.66 8.97 -21.65
N ILE A 197 18.49 9.55 -21.33
CA ILE A 197 18.35 11.03 -21.22
C ILE A 197 19.07 11.58 -19.98
N LYS A 198 19.13 10.83 -18.87
CA LYS A 198 19.86 11.25 -17.65
C LYS A 198 21.38 11.04 -17.74
N LYS A 199 21.88 10.16 -18.61
CA LYS A 199 23.33 9.92 -18.76
C LYS A 199 24.08 11.05 -19.46
N ASP A 200 23.40 11.96 -20.10
CA ASP A 200 24.03 13.14 -20.72
C ASP A 200 24.26 14.30 -19.74
N SER A 201 23.77 14.20 -18.48
CA SER A 201 23.89 15.28 -17.49
C SER A 201 24.71 14.96 -16.22
N ASP A 202 25.11 13.68 -15.96
CA ASP A 202 25.91 13.37 -14.78
C ASP A 202 26.78 12.11 -14.97
N LYS A 203 28.10 12.27 -14.92
CA LYS A 203 29.08 11.18 -14.88
C LYS A 203 29.27 10.70 -13.44
N GLY A 204 28.35 9.85 -12.96
CA GLY A 204 28.48 9.11 -11.72
C GLY A 204 28.30 7.62 -11.99
N ILE A 205 29.33 6.82 -11.68
CA ILE A 205 29.37 5.38 -11.86
C ILE A 205 28.37 4.75 -10.87
N VAL A 206 27.30 4.15 -11.35
CA VAL A 206 26.43 3.25 -10.58
C VAL A 206 26.46 1.88 -11.22
N ASP A 207 26.92 0.89 -10.45
CA ASP A 207 27.11 -0.50 -10.84
C ASP A 207 25.77 -1.21 -11.10
N ASP A 208 25.61 -1.78 -12.28
CA ASP A 208 24.36 -2.26 -12.90
C ASP A 208 24.15 -3.74 -12.60
N LYS A 209 23.96 -4.14 -11.31
CA LYS A 209 23.84 -5.56 -10.94
C LYS A 209 22.59 -6.03 -10.21
N HIS A 210 21.56 -5.19 -9.98
CA HIS A 210 20.26 -5.70 -9.50
C HIS A 210 19.11 -5.19 -10.35
N LYS A 211 18.66 -6.03 -11.28
CA LYS A 211 17.45 -5.83 -12.10
C LYS A 211 16.22 -6.21 -11.28
N THR A 212 15.63 -5.24 -10.64
CA THR A 212 14.32 -5.37 -10.01
C THR A 212 13.28 -4.61 -10.83
N ASP A 213 12.04 -5.11 -10.85
CA ASP A 213 10.97 -4.62 -11.72
C ASP A 213 10.30 -3.34 -11.17
N GLY A 214 10.92 -2.39 -11.20
CA GLY A 214 11.16 -1.07 -10.86
C GLY A 214 10.08 0.01 -10.82
N TYR A 215 8.77 -0.21 -10.74
CA TYR A 215 7.81 0.87 -10.54
C TYR A 215 7.61 1.25 -9.06
N ASP A 216 7.72 0.30 -8.16
CA ASP A 216 7.49 0.53 -6.73
C ASP A 216 8.78 0.80 -5.94
N GLU A 217 9.96 0.44 -6.47
CA GLU A 217 11.26 0.70 -5.81
C GLU A 217 11.65 2.18 -5.77
N GLU A 218 11.32 2.95 -6.81
CA GLU A 218 11.60 4.40 -6.83
C GLU A 218 10.93 5.20 -5.69
N ILE A 219 9.94 4.63 -5.00
CA ILE A 219 9.34 5.31 -3.85
C ILE A 219 10.17 5.22 -2.58
N TRP A 220 11.14 4.33 -2.55
CA TRP A 220 12.04 4.10 -1.41
C TRP A 220 13.37 4.84 -1.55
N GLU A 221 13.42 5.84 -2.43
CA GLU A 221 14.57 6.74 -2.55
C GLU A 221 14.49 7.84 -1.49
N TYR A 222 15.63 8.22 -0.94
CA TYR A 222 15.78 9.32 0.00
C TYR A 222 16.89 10.27 -0.47
N SER A 223 16.85 11.50 0.02
CA SER A 223 17.86 12.54 -0.19
C SER A 223 18.37 13.06 1.16
N GLY A 224 19.43 13.86 1.15
CA GLY A 224 19.95 14.49 2.35
C GLY A 224 19.00 15.47 3.06
N GLU A 225 17.87 15.81 2.43
CA GLU A 225 16.82 16.67 2.99
C GLU A 225 15.72 15.91 3.76
N ASN A 226 15.77 14.57 3.76
CA ASN A 226 14.79 13.79 4.48
C ASN A 226 14.96 13.90 6.00
N GLU A 227 13.86 13.97 6.73
CA GLU A 227 13.85 13.89 8.19
C GLU A 227 14.37 12.52 8.65
N ILE A 228 15.25 12.52 9.67
CA ILE A 228 15.85 11.30 10.22
C ILE A 228 15.60 11.26 11.72
N LEU A 229 15.22 10.09 12.23
CA LEU A 229 15.07 9.80 13.65
C LEU A 229 16.00 8.66 14.06
N PHE A 230 16.75 8.86 15.15
CA PHE A 230 17.55 7.84 15.81
C PHE A 230 16.83 7.35 17.05
N ALA A 231 16.76 6.03 17.24
CA ALA A 231 16.12 5.44 18.40
C ALA A 231 16.85 4.18 18.87
N GLU A 232 17.08 4.06 20.17
CA GLU A 232 17.51 2.79 20.74
C GLU A 232 16.42 1.73 20.60
N ILE A 233 16.82 0.50 20.20
CA ILE A 233 15.91 -0.64 20.14
C ILE A 233 16.06 -1.44 21.44
N PRO A 234 15.07 -1.44 22.33
CA PRO A 234 15.19 -2.10 23.62
C PRO A 234 15.35 -3.61 23.46
N GLY A 235 16.33 -4.18 24.17
CA GLY A 235 16.56 -5.61 24.24
C GLY A 235 16.18 -6.12 25.61
N SER A 236 15.10 -6.87 25.74
CA SER A 236 14.93 -7.86 26.82
C SER A 236 13.61 -8.63 26.67
N GLY A 237 13.68 -9.93 26.90
CA GLY A 237 12.53 -10.85 26.92
C GLY A 237 11.77 -10.88 25.59
N ASN A 238 10.46 -11.10 25.63
CA ASN A 238 9.60 -11.18 24.44
C ASN A 238 9.36 -9.84 23.73
N ARG A 239 10.08 -8.77 24.08
CA ARG A 239 9.85 -7.39 23.56
C ARG A 239 11.02 -6.83 22.77
N TRP A 240 12.07 -7.57 22.58
CA TRP A 240 13.34 -7.12 21.97
C TRP A 240 13.23 -6.66 20.51
N LYS A 241 12.17 -7.01 19.79
CA LYS A 241 11.94 -6.55 18.42
C LYS A 241 11.08 -5.27 18.33
N GLN A 242 10.70 -4.67 19.45
CA GLN A 242 9.78 -3.53 19.49
C GLN A 242 10.55 -2.22 19.63
N ALA A 243 10.41 -1.34 18.64
CA ALA A 243 10.82 0.05 18.77
C ALA A 243 9.77 0.82 19.58
N ASN A 244 10.22 1.50 20.65
CA ASN A 244 9.35 2.30 21.52
C ASN A 244 9.67 3.77 21.35
N PHE A 245 8.61 4.58 21.27
CA PHE A 245 8.70 6.02 21.07
C PHE A 245 7.82 6.73 22.10
N ASP A 246 8.18 7.97 22.46
CA ASP A 246 7.28 8.86 23.14
C ASP A 246 6.15 9.34 22.21
N LYS A 247 5.12 9.96 22.76
CA LYS A 247 3.95 10.42 22.02
C LYS A 247 4.31 11.47 20.96
N GLU A 248 5.21 12.37 21.31
CA GLU A 248 5.59 13.49 20.44
C GLU A 248 6.31 13.00 19.19
N ASN A 249 7.36 12.19 19.34
CA ASN A 249 8.08 11.58 18.23
C ASN A 249 7.16 10.68 17.39
N PHE A 250 6.30 9.90 18.03
CA PHE A 250 5.38 9.03 17.31
C PHE A 250 4.38 9.82 16.46
N THR A 251 3.85 10.92 17.00
CA THR A 251 2.87 11.76 16.28
C THR A 251 3.53 12.64 15.23
N ASN A 252 4.62 13.31 15.57
CA ASN A 252 5.24 14.31 14.71
C ASN A 252 6.08 13.68 13.61
N PHE A 253 6.93 12.71 13.95
CA PHE A 253 7.82 12.06 12.97
C PHE A 253 7.08 10.98 12.18
N PHE A 254 6.45 10.01 12.87
CA PHE A 254 5.74 8.93 12.17
C PHE A 254 4.38 9.38 11.62
N GLY A 255 3.84 10.51 12.05
CA GLY A 255 2.60 11.07 11.55
C GLY A 255 1.37 10.20 11.86
N ALA A 256 1.46 9.33 12.87
CA ALA A 256 0.41 8.39 13.23
C ALA A 256 -0.30 8.85 14.51
N ILE A 257 -1.63 8.86 14.48
CA ILE A 257 -2.43 9.16 15.67
C ILE A 257 -2.56 7.88 16.50
N PRO A 258 -2.11 7.90 17.77
CA PRO A 258 -2.22 6.74 18.63
C PRO A 258 -3.67 6.27 18.80
N GLY A 259 -3.88 4.98 18.62
CA GLY A 259 -5.22 4.38 18.69
C GLY A 259 -6.07 4.58 17.42
N ASN A 260 -5.54 5.21 16.39
CA ASN A 260 -6.18 5.22 15.08
C ASN A 260 -5.89 3.88 14.36
N ASN A 261 -6.90 3.02 14.28
CA ASN A 261 -6.78 1.68 13.71
C ASN A 261 -6.58 1.67 12.19
N PHE A 262 -6.70 2.81 11.52
CA PHE A 262 -6.58 2.92 10.05
C PHE A 262 -5.22 3.44 9.62
N HIS A 263 -4.51 4.16 10.49
CA HIS A 263 -3.16 4.60 10.19
C HIS A 263 -2.21 3.41 10.10
N ARG A 264 -1.52 3.32 8.99
CA ARG A 264 -0.48 2.31 8.73
C ARG A 264 0.86 2.98 8.57
N ILE A 265 1.83 2.55 9.38
CA ILE A 265 3.23 2.93 9.24
C ILE A 265 3.88 1.86 8.36
N LEU A 266 4.34 2.27 7.19
CA LEU A 266 5.02 1.41 6.25
C LEU A 266 6.52 1.55 6.46
N LEU A 267 7.17 0.44 6.77
CA LEU A 267 8.60 0.37 7.03
C LEU A 267 9.27 -0.54 6.01
N ARG A 268 10.49 -0.21 5.63
CA ARG A 268 11.33 -1.06 4.81
C ARG A 268 12.75 -1.04 5.33
N HIS A 269 13.26 -2.20 5.72
CA HIS A 269 14.64 -2.34 6.18
C HIS A 269 15.59 -2.23 5.00
N VAL A 270 16.65 -1.42 5.18
CA VAL A 270 17.76 -1.27 4.24
C VAL A 270 18.96 -2.01 4.81
N ASN A 271 19.45 -3.00 4.12
CA ASN A 271 20.78 -3.53 4.37
C ASN A 271 21.69 -3.18 3.18
N LYS A 272 23.00 -3.45 3.31
CA LYS A 272 24.02 -3.02 2.35
C LYS A 272 23.75 -3.40 0.88
N LEU A 273 22.85 -4.33 0.62
CA LEU A 273 22.66 -4.92 -0.71
C LEU A 273 21.20 -5.04 -1.17
N SER A 274 20.22 -4.87 -0.29
CA SER A 274 18.81 -5.09 -0.62
C SER A 274 17.84 -4.32 0.28
N LEU A 275 16.63 -4.11 -0.24
CA LEU A 275 15.48 -3.68 0.54
C LEU A 275 14.69 -4.92 0.97
N SER A 276 14.19 -4.95 2.20
CA SER A 276 13.28 -5.99 2.68
C SER A 276 11.90 -5.90 2.03
N ASP A 277 11.03 -6.84 2.33
CA ASP A 277 9.60 -6.66 2.09
C ASP A 277 9.04 -5.48 2.90
N ILE A 278 7.86 -5.00 2.51
CA ILE A 278 7.20 -3.90 3.20
C ILE A 278 6.58 -4.42 4.50
N GLU A 279 7.00 -3.83 5.61
CA GLU A 279 6.41 -4.05 6.91
C GLU A 279 5.24 -3.07 7.10
N ASN A 280 4.01 -3.60 7.19
CA ASN A 280 2.81 -2.81 7.42
C ASN A 280 2.46 -2.85 8.91
N ARG A 281 2.64 -1.75 9.64
CA ARG A 281 2.47 -1.67 11.09
C ARG A 281 1.28 -0.78 11.47
N GLN A 282 0.50 -1.26 12.42
CA GLN A 282 -0.58 -0.48 13.01
C GLN A 282 -0.03 0.52 14.05
N SER A 283 -0.75 1.62 14.21
CA SER A 283 -0.48 2.62 15.23
C SER A 283 -1.00 2.14 16.60
N VAL A 284 -0.22 1.31 17.29
CA VAL A 284 -0.62 0.73 18.58
C VAL A 284 -0.36 1.71 19.72
N SER A 285 -1.38 2.00 20.54
CA SER A 285 -1.22 2.67 21.81
C SER A 285 -1.21 1.66 22.95
N VAL A 286 -0.27 1.79 23.89
CA VAL A 286 -0.21 0.94 25.08
C VAL A 286 -0.54 1.75 26.35
N LYS A 287 -1.10 1.10 27.37
CA LYS A 287 -1.49 1.70 28.66
C LYS A 287 -0.34 2.49 29.34
N SER A 288 0.91 2.14 29.03
CA SER A 288 2.11 2.80 29.58
C SER A 288 2.48 4.14 28.93
N LYS A 289 1.62 4.71 28.07
CA LYS A 289 1.88 5.93 27.28
C LYS A 289 3.05 5.83 26.29
N ASN A 290 3.61 4.66 26.07
CA ASN A 290 4.58 4.41 25.02
C ASN A 290 3.86 3.96 23.76
N TYR A 291 4.34 4.42 22.62
CA TYR A 291 3.85 4.07 21.29
C TYR A 291 4.90 3.20 20.64
N ARG A 292 4.49 2.11 20.00
CA ARG A 292 5.44 1.13 19.50
C ARG A 292 4.95 0.44 18.24
N PHE A 293 5.90 -0.09 17.50
CA PHE A 293 5.70 -1.08 16.46
C PHE A 293 6.87 -2.08 16.46
N GLU A 294 6.66 -3.21 15.83
CA GLU A 294 7.70 -4.24 15.68
C GLU A 294 8.54 -3.95 14.43
N LEU A 295 9.82 -4.36 14.48
CA LEU A 295 10.77 -4.31 13.39
C LEU A 295 11.18 -5.73 13.04
N ASP A 296 10.89 -6.19 11.81
CA ASP A 296 11.22 -7.55 11.38
C ASP A 296 12.73 -7.78 11.36
N ALA A 297 13.52 -6.76 11.01
CA ALA A 297 14.97 -6.86 11.04
C ALA A 297 15.57 -7.06 12.44
N ALA A 298 14.84 -6.71 13.51
CA ALA A 298 15.25 -7.00 14.88
C ALA A 298 14.87 -8.42 15.33
N SER A 299 14.09 -9.16 14.53
CA SER A 299 13.61 -10.50 14.89
C SER A 299 14.74 -11.52 14.91
N GLY A 300 14.91 -12.25 16.04
CA GLY A 300 15.95 -13.27 16.20
C GLY A 300 17.34 -12.72 16.56
N LEU A 301 17.51 -11.40 16.72
CA LEU A 301 18.77 -10.83 17.18
C LEU A 301 18.90 -10.98 18.68
N ASP A 302 20.08 -11.45 19.14
CA ASP A 302 20.47 -11.48 20.55
C ASP A 302 21.57 -10.43 20.75
N TYR A 303 21.37 -9.56 21.74
CA TYR A 303 22.35 -8.52 22.08
C TYR A 303 22.28 -8.18 23.57
N PRO A 304 23.43 -7.75 24.16
CA PRO A 304 23.50 -7.47 25.58
C PRO A 304 22.69 -6.24 25.97
N THR A 305 22.19 -6.21 27.20
CA THR A 305 21.38 -5.10 27.73
C THR A 305 22.09 -3.74 27.78
N ASN A 306 23.40 -3.73 27.81
CA ASN A 306 24.25 -2.53 27.81
C ASN A 306 24.76 -2.15 26.42
N GLY A 307 24.34 -2.85 25.37
CA GLY A 307 24.68 -2.56 24.00
C GLY A 307 23.46 -2.77 23.12
N ARG A 308 22.61 -1.74 23.02
CA ARG A 308 21.39 -1.83 22.22
C ARG A 308 21.64 -1.41 20.78
N PRO A 309 20.97 -2.05 19.80
CA PRO A 309 20.98 -1.55 18.45
C PRO A 309 20.36 -0.15 18.38
N ILE A 310 20.88 0.66 17.47
CA ILE A 310 20.30 1.96 17.14
C ILE A 310 19.56 1.81 15.82
N GLY A 311 18.24 2.03 15.86
CA GLY A 311 17.41 2.16 14.67
C GLY A 311 17.52 3.56 14.09
N VAL A 312 17.89 3.66 12.83
CA VAL A 312 17.89 4.92 12.07
C VAL A 312 16.72 4.89 11.12
N PHE A 313 15.77 5.79 11.29
CA PHE A 313 14.56 5.88 10.49
C PHE A 313 14.63 7.11 9.59
N ILE A 314 14.45 6.92 8.30
CA ILE A 314 14.43 7.96 7.28
C ILE A 314 13.02 8.12 6.75
N LYS A 315 12.40 9.29 6.92
CA LYS A 315 11.06 9.58 6.46
C LYS A 315 11.03 9.83 4.96
N VAL A 316 10.55 8.88 4.20
CA VAL A 316 10.44 8.98 2.73
C VAL A 316 9.20 9.74 2.29
N SER A 317 8.07 9.49 2.98
CA SER A 317 6.78 10.14 2.71
C SER A 317 5.89 10.06 3.96
N THR A 318 4.64 10.49 3.87
CA THR A 318 3.68 10.41 4.97
C THR A 318 3.47 8.96 5.40
N ARG A 319 3.92 8.63 6.61
CA ARG A 319 3.87 7.30 7.21
C ARG A 319 4.56 6.20 6.36
N ILE A 320 5.61 6.59 5.62
CA ILE A 320 6.48 5.69 4.85
C ILE A 320 7.92 5.98 5.25
N PHE A 321 8.63 4.95 5.72
CA PHE A 321 9.99 5.08 6.26
C PHE A 321 10.88 3.96 5.77
N MET A 322 12.13 4.30 5.48
CA MET A 322 13.22 3.33 5.42
C MET A 322 13.89 3.28 6.78
N TYR A 323 14.41 2.12 7.18
CA TYR A 323 15.18 2.04 8.41
C TYR A 323 16.38 1.10 8.28
N HIS A 324 17.36 1.33 9.12
CA HIS A 324 18.52 0.45 9.29
C HIS A 324 18.78 0.25 10.78
N LEU A 325 19.28 -0.94 11.15
CA LEU A 325 19.69 -1.24 12.51
C LEU A 325 21.23 -1.27 12.57
N PHE A 326 21.81 -0.40 13.37
CA PHE A 326 23.23 -0.45 13.73
C PHE A 326 23.39 -1.28 15.00
N MET A 327 24.05 -2.41 14.87
CA MET A 327 24.35 -3.29 16.01
C MET A 327 25.49 -2.70 16.85
N PRO A 328 25.59 -3.04 18.17
CA PRO A 328 26.68 -2.57 19.02
C PRO A 328 28.09 -2.88 18.50
N SER A 329 28.21 -3.91 17.65
CA SER A 329 29.47 -4.30 17.00
C SER A 329 29.76 -3.50 15.72
N ASP A 330 28.83 -2.69 15.23
CA ASP A 330 29.01 -1.93 14.00
C ASP A 330 29.93 -0.72 14.26
N PRO A 331 30.89 -0.42 13.36
CA PRO A 331 31.81 0.73 13.52
C PRO A 331 31.10 2.09 13.61
N MET A 332 29.87 2.18 13.13
CA MET A 332 29.02 3.38 13.15
C MET A 332 27.97 3.38 14.28
N HIS A 333 28.08 2.47 15.23
CA HIS A 333 27.24 2.48 16.43
C HIS A 333 27.74 3.58 17.38
N PHE A 334 26.89 4.50 17.78
CA PHE A 334 27.18 5.65 18.64
C PHE A 334 26.90 5.36 20.11
#